data_5906791b816336655b56694c27254f4f
#
_entry.id   5906791b816336655b56694c27254f4f
#
_cell.length_a   1.000
_cell.length_b   1.000
_cell.length_c   1.000
_cell.angle_alpha   90.00
_cell.angle_beta   90.00
_cell.angle_gamma   90.00
#
_symmetry.space_group_name_H-M   'P 1'
#
loop_
_entity.id
_entity.type
_entity.pdbx_description
1 polymer ?
#
loop_
_entity_poly.entity_id
_entity_poly.type
_entity_poly.pdbx_seq_one_letter_code
_entity_poly.pdbx_strand_id
1 'polypeptide(L)'
;MDALRIQVPHELFAPAESSHFEGSIAIPVMKAGPDLYDFAGPLAWQADISNTGDALLVTGTVEGEAKTACARCLDEVSFPVTGEIEGYFLLDETKAAPEDMDEDEFDVLPADKVIDLEPLITAALLLEFPLIPLCDEECKGLCPQCGANLNEGPCGCEPAAGDDDDTPPNPFAALKDFPFDEPQN
;
A
#
# COMPACT_ATOMS: atom_id res chain seq x y z
N MET A 1 -17.29 -4.13 12.60
CA MET A 1 -16.62 -2.84 12.43
C MET A 1 -16.12 -2.22 13.74
N ASP A 2 -16.46 -2.76 14.93
CA ASP A 2 -15.93 -2.22 16.20
C ASP A 2 -14.53 -2.76 16.58
N ALA A 3 -14.01 -3.74 15.84
CA ALA A 3 -12.76 -4.43 16.18
C ALA A 3 -11.47 -3.59 15.98
N LEU A 4 -11.56 -2.46 15.25
CA LEU A 4 -10.44 -1.57 14.98
C LEU A 4 -10.51 -0.25 15.74
N ARG A 5 -11.56 -0.04 16.52
CA ARG A 5 -11.74 1.18 17.33
C ARG A 5 -11.26 0.93 18.75
N ILE A 6 -10.13 1.52 19.08
CA ILE A 6 -9.51 1.38 20.39
C ILE A 6 -9.93 2.56 21.26
N GLN A 7 -10.69 2.26 22.33
CA GLN A 7 -10.90 3.24 23.40
C GLN A 7 -9.58 3.40 24.16
N VAL A 8 -8.97 4.58 24.09
CA VAL A 8 -7.72 4.87 24.76
C VAL A 8 -7.88 4.69 26.28
N PRO A 9 -7.14 3.77 26.91
CA PRO A 9 -7.17 3.58 28.36
C PRO A 9 -6.73 4.83 29.13
N HIS A 10 -7.32 5.06 30.29
CA HIS A 10 -7.03 6.25 31.10
C HIS A 10 -5.53 6.34 31.51
N GLU A 11 -4.88 5.19 31.65
CA GLU A 11 -3.46 5.09 31.99
C GLU A 11 -2.56 5.75 30.95
N LEU A 12 -2.94 5.64 29.66
CA LEU A 12 -2.18 6.22 28.55
C LEU A 12 -2.15 7.75 28.52
N PHE A 13 -2.91 8.43 29.39
CA PHE A 13 -2.79 9.89 29.53
C PHE A 13 -1.64 10.29 30.47
N ALA A 14 -0.99 9.35 31.14
CA ALA A 14 0.24 9.63 31.88
C ALA A 14 1.47 9.48 30.94
N PRO A 15 2.45 10.41 31.01
CA PRO A 15 3.63 10.37 30.15
C PRO A 15 4.43 9.06 30.32
N ALA A 16 4.96 8.54 29.21
CA ALA A 16 5.76 7.31 29.13
C ALA A 16 5.00 6.00 29.46
N GLU A 17 3.68 6.04 29.55
CA GLU A 17 2.86 4.83 29.62
C GLU A 17 2.65 4.24 28.24
N SER A 18 2.52 2.91 28.16
CA SER A 18 2.23 2.20 26.91
C SER A 18 1.25 1.06 27.15
N SER A 19 0.49 0.72 26.10
CA SER A 19 -0.45 -0.41 26.13
C SER A 19 -0.40 -1.13 24.79
N HIS A 20 -0.46 -2.47 24.86
CA HIS A 20 -0.47 -3.35 23.70
C HIS A 20 -1.89 -3.80 23.37
N PHE A 21 -2.20 -3.84 22.08
CA PHE A 21 -3.47 -4.29 21.52
C PHE A 21 -3.21 -5.26 20.38
N GLU A 22 -4.07 -6.26 20.25
CA GLU A 22 -4.00 -7.23 19.17
C GLU A 22 -5.40 -7.66 18.74
N GLY A 23 -5.53 -8.10 17.50
CA GLY A 23 -6.81 -8.56 17.01
C GLY A 23 -6.74 -9.11 15.59
N SER A 24 -7.91 -9.27 15.00
CA SER A 24 -8.03 -9.65 13.61
C SER A 24 -9.15 -8.89 12.92
N ILE A 25 -8.98 -8.63 11.63
CA ILE A 25 -9.97 -7.95 10.80
C ILE A 25 -10.18 -8.69 9.48
N ALA A 26 -11.43 -8.78 9.04
CA ALA A 26 -11.77 -9.23 7.72
C ALA A 26 -11.96 -8.03 6.79
N ILE A 27 -11.06 -7.88 5.83
CA ILE A 27 -11.18 -6.90 4.75
C ILE A 27 -11.57 -7.69 3.49
N PRO A 28 -12.75 -7.46 2.90
CA PRO A 28 -13.19 -8.27 1.77
C PRO A 28 -12.35 -8.04 0.51
N VAL A 29 -12.13 -6.80 0.14
CA VAL A 29 -11.36 -6.42 -1.05
C VAL A 29 -10.74 -5.04 -0.83
N MET A 30 -9.51 -4.86 -1.26
CA MET A 30 -8.86 -3.55 -1.35
C MET A 30 -8.53 -3.21 -2.80
N LYS A 31 -8.63 -1.93 -3.14
CA LYS A 31 -8.25 -1.42 -4.45
C LYS A 31 -6.95 -0.62 -4.33
N ALA A 32 -5.94 -1.02 -5.13
CA ALA A 32 -4.70 -0.27 -5.26
C ALA A 32 -4.43 -0.01 -6.75
N GLY A 33 -4.54 1.25 -7.15
CA GLY A 33 -4.44 1.62 -8.56
C GLY A 33 -5.51 0.93 -9.44
N PRO A 34 -5.11 0.19 -10.48
CA PRO A 34 -6.03 -0.57 -11.32
C PRO A 34 -6.41 -1.93 -10.71
N ASP A 35 -5.65 -2.44 -9.74
CA ASP A 35 -5.74 -3.80 -9.24
C ASP A 35 -6.67 -3.92 -8.02
N LEU A 36 -7.26 -5.10 -7.88
CA LEU A 36 -8.06 -5.50 -6.73
C LEU A 36 -7.34 -6.61 -5.99
N TYR A 37 -7.25 -6.45 -4.68
CA TYR A 37 -6.61 -7.40 -3.77
C TYR A 37 -7.65 -8.02 -2.86
N ASP A 38 -7.84 -9.34 -2.98
CA ASP A 38 -8.61 -10.16 -2.07
C ASP A 38 -7.71 -10.71 -0.97
N PHE A 39 -8.28 -11.05 0.18
CA PHE A 39 -7.52 -11.66 1.26
C PHE A 39 -8.01 -13.09 1.53
N ALA A 40 -7.07 -14.02 1.71
CA ALA A 40 -7.37 -15.44 1.92
C ALA A 40 -8.10 -15.73 3.23
N GLY A 41 -8.08 -14.76 4.17
CA GLY A 41 -8.74 -14.86 5.47
C GLY A 41 -8.64 -13.55 6.24
N PRO A 42 -9.00 -13.55 7.52
CA PRO A 42 -8.80 -12.39 8.37
C PRO A 42 -7.31 -12.05 8.49
N LEU A 43 -7.00 -10.75 8.46
CA LEU A 43 -5.66 -10.23 8.73
C LEU A 43 -5.46 -10.14 10.24
N ALA A 44 -4.33 -10.61 10.73
CA ALA A 44 -3.91 -10.41 12.11
C ALA A 44 -3.25 -9.04 12.24
N TRP A 45 -3.54 -8.31 13.31
CA TRP A 45 -2.88 -7.06 13.61
C TRP A 45 -2.47 -6.98 15.07
N GLN A 46 -1.41 -6.25 15.35
CA GLN A 46 -0.97 -5.86 16.68
C GLN A 46 -0.53 -4.40 16.65
N ALA A 47 -0.76 -3.69 17.74
CA ALA A 47 -0.38 -2.29 17.88
C ALA A 47 -0.01 -1.96 19.32
N ASP A 48 1.07 -1.21 19.48
CA ASP A 48 1.48 -0.59 20.72
C ASP A 48 1.15 0.90 20.68
N ILE A 49 0.44 1.39 21.69
CA ILE A 49 0.14 2.81 21.85
C ILE A 49 0.94 3.32 23.02
N SER A 50 1.79 4.32 22.79
CA SER A 50 2.65 4.92 23.81
C SER A 50 2.46 6.44 23.89
N ASN A 51 2.48 6.98 25.12
CA ASN A 51 2.38 8.42 25.36
C ASN A 51 3.77 9.06 25.36
N THR A 52 4.02 9.94 24.40
CA THR A 52 5.27 10.70 24.24
C THR A 52 5.29 12.01 25.03
N GLY A 53 4.23 12.32 25.78
CA GLY A 53 4.04 13.57 26.55
C GLY A 53 2.98 14.49 25.95
N ASP A 54 3.09 14.85 24.70
CA ASP A 54 2.14 15.71 23.99
C ASP A 54 1.25 14.95 23.00
N ALA A 55 1.59 13.68 22.70
CA ALA A 55 0.88 12.84 21.74
C ALA A 55 0.88 11.37 22.15
N LEU A 56 0.01 10.59 21.49
CA LEU A 56 0.03 9.15 21.47
C LEU A 56 0.67 8.69 20.15
N LEU A 57 1.75 7.92 20.27
CA LEU A 57 2.37 7.23 19.15
C LEU A 57 1.77 5.82 19.04
N VAL A 58 1.25 5.48 17.89
CA VAL A 58 0.76 4.15 17.53
C VAL A 58 1.78 3.51 16.61
N THR A 59 2.29 2.34 16.99
CA THR A 59 3.19 1.54 16.16
C THR A 59 2.74 0.09 16.17
N GLY A 60 2.86 -0.61 15.05
CA GLY A 60 2.43 -2.00 15.00
C GLY A 60 2.61 -2.64 13.65
N THR A 61 1.97 -3.80 13.47
CA THR A 61 1.99 -4.55 12.22
C THR A 61 0.63 -5.14 11.89
N VAL A 62 0.36 -5.31 10.61
CA VAL A 62 -0.77 -6.08 10.10
C VAL A 62 -0.24 -7.13 9.14
N GLU A 63 -0.70 -8.37 9.28
CA GLU A 63 -0.19 -9.51 8.52
C GLU A 63 -1.33 -10.35 7.93
N GLY A 64 -1.07 -10.91 6.74
CA GLY A 64 -2.00 -11.81 6.07
C GLY A 64 -1.51 -12.30 4.74
N GLU A 65 -2.41 -12.87 3.95
CA GLU A 65 -2.16 -13.33 2.60
C GLU A 65 -3.09 -12.61 1.63
N ALA A 66 -2.49 -11.85 0.72
CA ALA A 66 -3.18 -11.13 -0.34
C ALA A 66 -3.18 -11.94 -1.64
N LYS A 67 -4.24 -11.76 -2.44
CA LYS A 67 -4.44 -12.37 -3.74
C LYS A 67 -4.83 -11.32 -4.76
N THR A 68 -4.28 -11.43 -5.95
CA THR A 68 -4.64 -10.58 -7.08
C THR A 68 -4.37 -11.31 -8.40
N ALA A 69 -4.63 -10.68 -9.53
CA ALA A 69 -4.29 -11.22 -10.84
C ALA A 69 -2.87 -10.80 -11.26
N CYS A 70 -2.14 -11.70 -11.87
CA CYS A 70 -0.86 -11.37 -12.52
C CYS A 70 -1.09 -10.32 -13.63
N ALA A 71 -0.33 -9.24 -13.65
CA ALA A 71 -0.46 -8.16 -14.62
C ALA A 71 -0.14 -8.59 -16.08
N ARG A 72 0.50 -9.78 -16.26
CA ARG A 72 0.88 -10.28 -17.58
C ARG A 72 0.00 -11.42 -18.09
N CYS A 73 -0.28 -12.43 -17.25
CA CYS A 73 -1.03 -13.63 -17.68
C CYS A 73 -2.44 -13.73 -17.09
N LEU A 74 -2.79 -12.87 -16.15
CA LEU A 74 -4.08 -12.81 -15.44
C LEU A 74 -4.35 -14.00 -14.52
N ASP A 75 -3.38 -14.91 -14.35
CA ASP A 75 -3.50 -15.99 -13.37
C ASP A 75 -3.49 -15.42 -11.95
N GLU A 76 -4.16 -16.12 -11.02
CA GLU A 76 -4.17 -15.72 -9.61
C GLU A 76 -2.76 -15.80 -9.01
N VAL A 77 -2.38 -14.77 -8.29
CA VAL A 77 -1.13 -14.66 -7.52
C VAL A 77 -1.48 -14.47 -6.06
N SER A 78 -0.87 -15.28 -5.20
CA SER A 78 -0.95 -15.14 -3.74
C SER A 78 0.43 -14.80 -3.19
N PHE A 79 0.47 -13.87 -2.23
CA PHE A 79 1.70 -13.51 -1.53
C PHE A 79 1.41 -13.07 -0.11
N PRO A 80 2.35 -13.31 0.82
CA PRO A 80 2.24 -12.76 2.17
C PRO A 80 2.36 -11.24 2.12
N VAL A 81 1.59 -10.56 2.95
CA VAL A 81 1.65 -9.11 3.14
C VAL A 81 1.85 -8.82 4.62
N THR A 82 2.81 -7.93 4.91
CA THR A 82 3.08 -7.45 6.27
C THR A 82 3.26 -5.94 6.21
N GLY A 83 2.24 -5.19 6.63
CA GLY A 83 2.28 -3.73 6.65
C GLY A 83 2.64 -3.19 8.04
N GLU A 84 3.38 -2.10 8.08
CA GLU A 84 3.71 -1.37 9.30
C GLU A 84 2.63 -0.35 9.62
N ILE A 85 2.04 -0.45 10.82
CA ILE A 85 1.02 0.47 11.32
C ILE A 85 1.74 1.60 12.04
N GLU A 86 1.55 2.83 11.57
CA GLU A 86 2.09 4.02 12.20
C GLU A 86 1.00 5.09 12.33
N GLY A 87 0.99 5.81 13.45
CA GLY A 87 0.07 6.93 13.66
C GLY A 87 0.53 7.82 14.81
N TYR A 88 0.34 9.11 14.67
CA TYR A 88 0.69 10.11 15.67
C TYR A 88 -0.54 10.96 16.00
N PHE A 89 -1.02 10.91 17.24
CA PHE A 89 -2.23 11.59 17.68
C PHE A 89 -1.91 12.60 18.78
N LEU A 90 -1.98 13.88 18.47
CA LEU A 90 -1.85 14.93 19.48
C LEU A 90 -2.95 14.76 20.54
N LEU A 91 -2.62 14.90 21.81
CA LEU A 91 -3.58 14.70 22.92
C LEU A 91 -4.74 15.71 22.88
N ASP A 92 -4.49 16.90 22.37
CA ASP A 92 -5.48 17.96 22.15
C ASP A 92 -4.95 19.03 21.18
N GLU A 93 -5.83 19.90 20.69
CA GLU A 93 -5.53 20.99 19.74
C GLU A 93 -4.52 22.05 20.27
N THR A 94 -4.22 22.06 21.57
CA THR A 94 -3.27 23.01 22.16
C THR A 94 -1.83 22.51 22.10
N LYS A 95 -1.64 21.24 21.72
CA LYS A 95 -0.33 20.62 21.57
C LYS A 95 0.23 20.92 20.20
N ALA A 96 1.54 21.02 20.11
CA ALA A 96 2.25 21.24 18.87
C ALA A 96 2.86 19.90 18.38
N ALA A 97 2.70 19.63 17.10
CA ALA A 97 3.45 18.56 16.46
C ALA A 97 4.96 18.89 16.41
N PRO A 98 5.84 17.88 16.30
CA PRO A 98 7.24 18.09 16.02
C PRO A 98 7.47 19.00 14.80
N GLU A 99 8.52 19.85 14.82
CA GLU A 99 8.81 20.82 13.74
C GLU A 99 9.13 20.16 12.39
N ASP A 100 9.50 18.90 12.40
CA ASP A 100 9.86 18.09 11.23
C ASP A 100 8.70 17.23 10.70
N MET A 101 7.49 17.38 11.25
CA MET A 101 6.27 16.66 10.87
C MET A 101 5.34 17.55 10.06
N ASP A 102 4.90 17.08 8.90
CA ASP A 102 3.92 17.79 8.08
C ASP A 102 2.48 17.62 8.62
N GLU A 103 1.56 18.49 8.21
CA GLU A 103 0.16 18.51 8.72
C GLU A 103 -0.64 17.24 8.43
N ASP A 104 -0.22 16.42 7.46
CA ASP A 104 -0.83 15.16 7.08
C ASP A 104 -0.20 13.92 7.76
N GLU A 105 0.85 14.12 8.57
CA GLU A 105 1.52 13.05 9.30
C GLU A 105 1.00 12.85 10.72
N PHE A 106 0.11 13.71 11.19
CA PHE A 106 -0.49 13.59 12.51
C PHE A 106 -1.97 13.93 12.52
N ASP A 107 -2.67 13.37 13.49
CA ASP A 107 -4.06 13.68 13.81
C ASP A 107 -4.17 14.26 15.21
N VAL A 108 -5.34 14.85 15.53
CA VAL A 108 -5.69 15.21 16.90
C VAL A 108 -6.58 14.11 17.47
N LEU A 109 -6.27 13.65 18.69
CA LEU A 109 -7.06 12.62 19.35
C LEU A 109 -8.53 13.08 19.49
N PRO A 110 -9.50 12.33 18.95
CA PRO A 110 -10.91 12.69 19.01
C PRO A 110 -11.41 12.89 20.43
N ALA A 111 -12.47 13.70 20.61
CA ALA A 111 -13.02 14.04 21.92
C ALA A 111 -13.56 12.81 22.69
N ASP A 112 -14.01 11.78 21.98
CA ASP A 112 -14.45 10.49 22.54
C ASP A 112 -13.29 9.58 22.95
N LYS A 113 -12.04 10.01 22.69
CA LYS A 113 -10.81 9.27 23.01
C LYS A 113 -10.75 7.88 22.37
N VAL A 114 -11.25 7.77 21.15
CA VAL A 114 -11.22 6.55 20.35
C VAL A 114 -10.25 6.74 19.19
N ILE A 115 -9.28 5.86 19.08
CA ILE A 115 -8.40 5.75 17.91
C ILE A 115 -9.00 4.70 16.97
N ASP A 116 -9.22 5.09 15.72
CA ASP A 116 -9.62 4.18 14.66
C ASP A 116 -8.39 3.71 13.90
N LEU A 117 -8.10 2.41 13.95
CA LEU A 117 -6.96 1.80 13.26
C LEU A 117 -7.24 1.48 11.79
N GLU A 118 -8.50 1.56 11.32
CA GLU A 118 -8.85 1.20 9.94
C GLU A 118 -8.07 2.03 8.89
N PRO A 119 -7.96 3.36 9.00
CA PRO A 119 -7.15 4.16 8.08
C PRO A 119 -5.67 3.79 8.10
N LEU A 120 -5.09 3.56 9.29
CA LEU A 120 -3.69 3.22 9.47
C LEU A 120 -3.37 1.84 8.86
N ILE A 121 -4.20 0.84 9.14
CA ILE A 121 -4.07 -0.49 8.55
C ILE A 121 -4.23 -0.45 7.03
N THR A 122 -5.17 0.36 6.54
CA THR A 122 -5.37 0.53 5.09
C THR A 122 -4.14 1.13 4.43
N ALA A 123 -3.56 2.18 5.01
CA ALA A 123 -2.34 2.80 4.53
C ALA A 123 -1.16 1.83 4.56
N ALA A 124 -0.97 1.11 5.67
CA ALA A 124 0.07 0.09 5.84
C ALA A 124 0.01 -0.98 4.73
N LEU A 125 -1.16 -1.52 4.44
CA LEU A 125 -1.34 -2.54 3.40
C LEU A 125 -1.12 -1.99 1.99
N LEU A 126 -1.57 -0.75 1.72
CA LEU A 126 -1.39 -0.13 0.40
C LEU A 126 0.08 0.08 0.03
N LEU A 127 0.95 0.32 1.01
CA LEU A 127 2.38 0.50 0.80
C LEU A 127 3.09 -0.82 0.43
N GLU A 128 2.54 -1.96 0.87
CA GLU A 128 3.13 -3.28 0.66
C GLU A 128 2.70 -3.93 -0.67
N PHE A 129 1.65 -3.42 -1.32
CA PHE A 129 1.22 -4.00 -2.58
C PHE A 129 2.21 -3.70 -3.71
N PRO A 130 2.59 -4.73 -4.49
CA PRO A 130 3.48 -4.52 -5.62
C PRO A 130 2.81 -3.63 -6.68
N LEU A 131 3.56 -2.69 -7.26
CA LEU A 131 3.09 -1.83 -8.35
C LEU A 131 2.68 -2.64 -9.60
N ILE A 132 3.32 -3.78 -9.81
CA ILE A 132 3.05 -4.70 -10.92
C ILE A 132 3.07 -6.12 -10.34
N PRO A 133 1.91 -6.69 -9.97
CA PRO A 133 1.86 -8.06 -9.45
C PRO A 133 2.19 -9.06 -10.57
N LEU A 134 3.14 -9.95 -10.32
CA LEU A 134 3.56 -10.99 -11.27
C LEU A 134 3.53 -12.36 -10.61
N CYS A 135 3.09 -13.39 -11.34
CA CYS A 135 3.17 -14.77 -10.88
C CYS A 135 4.61 -15.30 -10.87
N ASP A 136 5.45 -14.76 -11.75
CA ASP A 136 6.88 -15.05 -11.88
C ASP A 136 7.55 -13.86 -12.57
N GLU A 137 8.80 -13.56 -12.23
CA GLU A 137 9.57 -12.46 -12.84
C GLU A 137 9.73 -12.65 -14.36
N GLU A 138 9.84 -13.91 -14.80
CA GLU A 138 9.96 -14.30 -16.21
C GLU A 138 8.60 -14.64 -16.85
N CYS A 139 7.47 -14.26 -16.23
CA CYS A 139 6.14 -14.49 -16.78
C CYS A 139 6.04 -13.98 -18.22
N LYS A 140 5.70 -14.88 -19.13
CA LYS A 140 5.60 -14.57 -20.58
C LYS A 140 4.30 -13.89 -20.96
N GLY A 141 3.32 -13.87 -20.04
CA GLY A 141 2.03 -13.25 -20.25
C GLY A 141 1.12 -13.99 -21.22
N LEU A 142 0.15 -13.25 -21.76
CA LEU A 142 -0.79 -13.74 -22.75
C LEU A 142 -0.31 -13.39 -24.17
N CYS A 143 -0.63 -14.26 -25.11
CA CYS A 143 -0.40 -13.97 -26.54
C CYS A 143 -1.26 -12.77 -26.97
N PRO A 144 -0.69 -11.71 -27.57
CA PRO A 144 -1.46 -10.54 -28.00
C PRO A 144 -2.44 -10.81 -29.13
N GLN A 145 -2.30 -11.94 -29.85
CA GLN A 145 -3.19 -12.29 -30.98
C GLN A 145 -4.34 -13.18 -30.54
N CYS A 146 -4.11 -14.20 -29.70
CA CYS A 146 -5.14 -15.19 -29.36
C CYS A 146 -5.47 -15.29 -27.88
N GLY A 147 -4.74 -14.56 -26.99
CA GLY A 147 -4.97 -14.58 -25.56
C GLY A 147 -4.49 -15.87 -24.84
N ALA A 148 -3.81 -16.79 -25.53
CA ALA A 148 -3.29 -18.00 -24.89
C ALA A 148 -2.19 -17.64 -23.87
N ASN A 149 -2.16 -18.35 -22.75
CA ASN A 149 -1.12 -18.20 -21.73
C ASN A 149 0.22 -18.78 -22.25
N LEU A 150 1.18 -17.89 -22.48
CA LEU A 150 2.49 -18.28 -23.03
C LEU A 150 3.39 -18.98 -22.02
N ASN A 151 3.02 -19.00 -20.74
CA ASN A 151 3.71 -19.79 -19.73
C ASN A 151 3.45 -21.29 -19.90
N GLU A 152 2.30 -21.68 -20.49
CA GLU A 152 1.92 -23.06 -20.75
C GLU A 152 2.58 -23.61 -22.03
N GLY A 153 3.10 -22.73 -22.89
CA GLY A 153 3.78 -23.09 -24.12
C GLY A 153 3.44 -22.16 -25.28
N PRO A 154 4.07 -22.37 -26.45
CA PRO A 154 3.81 -21.56 -27.64
C PRO A 154 2.41 -21.80 -28.19
N CYS A 155 1.69 -20.75 -28.51
CA CYS A 155 0.32 -20.82 -29.02
C CYS A 155 0.18 -21.12 -30.52
N GLY A 156 1.29 -21.19 -31.28
CA GLY A 156 1.29 -21.41 -32.72
C GLY A 156 0.90 -20.19 -33.58
N CYS A 157 0.63 -19.05 -32.97
CA CYS A 157 0.52 -17.79 -33.71
C CYS A 157 1.90 -17.38 -34.19
N GLU A 158 1.99 -16.87 -35.41
CA GLU A 158 3.23 -16.24 -35.88
C GLU A 158 3.52 -15.04 -34.97
N PRO A 159 4.78 -14.86 -34.48
CA PRO A 159 5.13 -13.63 -33.80
C PRO A 159 4.73 -12.48 -34.70
N ALA A 160 4.05 -11.46 -34.18
CA ALA A 160 3.77 -10.25 -34.95
C ALA A 160 5.13 -9.83 -35.52
N ALA A 161 5.26 -9.93 -36.84
CA ALA A 161 6.42 -9.41 -37.53
C ALA A 161 6.52 -7.96 -37.07
N GLY A 162 7.59 -7.63 -36.36
CA GLY A 162 7.88 -6.25 -36.08
C GLY A 162 8.05 -5.59 -37.44
N ASP A 163 7.02 -4.93 -37.92
CA ASP A 163 7.14 -4.03 -39.06
C ASP A 163 8.01 -2.87 -38.58
N ASP A 164 9.33 -3.09 -38.71
CA ASP A 164 10.33 -2.04 -38.45
C ASP A 164 10.17 -0.84 -39.42
N ASP A 165 9.23 -0.93 -40.36
CA ASP A 165 9.03 0.09 -41.40
C ASP A 165 7.74 0.90 -41.26
N ASP A 166 6.83 0.56 -40.33
CA ASP A 166 5.57 1.28 -40.11
C ASP A 166 5.41 1.79 -38.66
N THR A 167 6.51 1.94 -37.95
CA THR A 167 6.52 2.59 -36.64
C THR A 167 6.17 4.09 -36.90
N PRO A 168 5.04 4.59 -36.38
CA PRO A 168 4.75 6.01 -36.52
C PRO A 168 5.93 6.81 -35.96
N PRO A 169 6.32 7.93 -36.61
CA PRO A 169 7.50 8.67 -36.19
C PRO A 169 7.41 8.95 -34.69
N ASN A 170 8.45 8.57 -33.95
CA ASN A 170 8.47 8.75 -32.50
C ASN A 170 8.05 10.18 -32.18
N PRO A 171 6.91 10.40 -31.49
CA PRO A 171 6.43 11.74 -31.17
C PRO A 171 7.42 12.55 -30.33
N PHE A 172 8.37 11.87 -29.69
CA PHE A 172 9.43 12.47 -28.89
C PHE A 172 10.74 12.68 -29.67
N ALA A 173 10.78 12.35 -30.98
CA ALA A 173 11.98 12.53 -31.80
C ALA A 173 12.44 14.00 -31.81
N ALA A 174 11.50 14.95 -31.71
CA ALA A 174 11.79 16.38 -31.63
C ALA A 174 12.53 16.81 -30.35
N LEU A 175 12.46 16.00 -29.28
CA LEU A 175 13.18 16.27 -28.00
C LEU A 175 14.67 15.94 -28.10
N LYS A 176 15.10 15.19 -29.14
CA LYS A 176 16.49 14.80 -29.31
C LYS A 176 17.42 15.99 -29.56
N ASP A 177 16.90 17.04 -30.17
CA ASP A 177 17.62 18.29 -30.52
C ASP A 177 17.18 19.47 -29.61
N PHE A 178 16.40 19.19 -28.56
CA PHE A 178 15.94 20.23 -27.64
C PHE A 178 17.08 20.61 -26.69
N PRO A 179 17.52 21.89 -26.70
CA PRO A 179 18.55 22.34 -25.76
C PRO A 179 17.93 22.40 -24.36
N PHE A 180 18.31 21.48 -23.49
CA PHE A 180 18.05 21.60 -22.08
C PHE A 180 19.02 22.62 -21.51
N ASP A 181 18.55 23.84 -21.20
CA ASP A 181 19.35 24.82 -20.46
C ASP A 181 19.73 24.22 -19.10
N GLU A 182 21.03 24.00 -18.90
CA GLU A 182 21.54 23.66 -17.57
C GLU A 182 21.24 24.84 -16.62
N PRO A 183 20.68 24.59 -15.42
CA PRO A 183 20.47 25.65 -14.47
C PRO A 183 21.83 26.28 -14.14
N GLN A 184 21.98 27.57 -14.46
CA GLN A 184 23.15 28.34 -14.09
C GLN A 184 23.21 28.43 -12.55
N ASN A 185 24.25 27.86 -11.99
CA ASN A 185 24.58 27.79 -10.57
C ASN A 185 24.94 29.19 -10.02
#